data_1adfd6be4e82fc1f808dff63ede41400
#
_entry.id   1adfd6be4e82fc1f808dff63ede41400
#
_cell.length_a   1.000
_cell.length_b   1.000
_cell.length_c   1.000
_cell.angle_alpha   90.00
_cell.angle_beta   90.00
_cell.angle_gamma   90.00
#
_symmetry.space_group_name_H-M   'P 1'
#
loop_
_entity.id
_entity.type
_entity.pdbx_description
1 polymer ?
#
loop_
_entity_poly.entity_id
_entity_poly.type
_entity_poly.pdbx_seq_one_letter_code
_entity_poly.pdbx_strand_id
1 'polypeptide(L)'
;MASSSTDPQAPDKSSAGTTGTTTASSGSAAAAGAPEGIDLLAIIGQAQSLSRDYQQRTIERPLARAYRAWQNQHAEGSKYLDKIGWRGRSKLFVPKTRAAVRKTLATAAAALFSTEDVVNISAAWEDDPQQLASAATIKADLDYRLGQASHKYGVPWFLTAMGGCLDSQLTGVTISKQVWEFEEQETGFFSKKLTEALHPDTKEPMLDVARDETGNTVVDQVTGLPSIVPMLEEVDDLDRPIMRVVKDRPAVDIHPIENAGVDPAAPWVNPVQLGRWFYMRIPMGLSDAKALLSQPGRNGQDSHWLPHISDDLLLKGRIEEDRAGARRVREGGGDRYQDAKAPGALDIVWLQENFVRVAGKDYHFWSVGRWGFISKVRETHQAYPEFDGERPYTMGLSVVDPHRVFPMSPVASWQPLQLELN
;
A
#
# COMPACT_ATOMS: atom_id res chain seq x y z
N MET A 1 33.22 -62.24 -33.81
CA MET A 1 33.14 -63.07 -32.62
C MET A 1 32.11 -62.44 -31.72
N ALA A 2 30.84 -62.82 -31.79
CA ALA A 2 30.18 -63.85 -31.02
C ALA A 2 30.32 -63.52 -29.55
N SER A 3 29.36 -63.33 -28.75
CA SER A 3 28.03 -63.89 -28.50
C SER A 3 27.60 -63.24 -27.17
N SER A 4 26.49 -62.99 -26.83
CA SER A 4 25.18 -63.61 -26.55
C SER A 4 24.66 -63.05 -25.26
N SER A 5 23.51 -62.44 -25.32
CA SER A 5 22.21 -62.78 -24.70
C SER A 5 22.24 -63.11 -23.23
N THR A 6 21.45 -62.45 -22.46
CA THR A 6 20.31 -63.06 -21.76
C THR A 6 19.55 -61.98 -20.98
N ASP A 7 18.31 -61.77 -21.37
CA ASP A 7 17.21 -61.38 -20.49
C ASP A 7 16.88 -62.55 -19.56
N PRO A 8 16.43 -62.32 -18.32
CA PRO A 8 15.06 -62.70 -18.07
C PRO A 8 14.28 -61.85 -17.03
N GLN A 9 13.04 -61.64 -17.43
CA GLN A 9 11.84 -61.92 -16.63
C GLN A 9 11.54 -61.09 -15.38
N ALA A 10 10.46 -60.35 -15.53
CA ALA A 10 9.58 -59.91 -14.46
C ALA A 10 8.93 -61.06 -13.70
N PRO A 11 8.50 -60.86 -12.48
CA PRO A 11 7.20 -61.38 -12.09
C PRO A 11 6.24 -60.28 -11.62
N ASP A 12 5.09 -60.54 -12.06
CA ASP A 12 3.77 -59.99 -11.82
C ASP A 12 3.28 -60.14 -10.38
N LYS A 13 2.24 -59.33 -10.05
CA LYS A 13 1.15 -59.47 -9.08
C LYS A 13 1.20 -58.70 -7.77
N SER A 14 0.42 -57.64 -7.81
CA SER A 14 -0.86 -57.48 -7.06
C SER A 14 -0.78 -57.49 -5.54
N SER A 15 -1.09 -56.35 -4.96
CA SER A 15 -2.21 -56.32 -4.02
C SER A 15 -2.63 -54.85 -3.79
N ALA A 16 -3.90 -54.63 -3.94
CA ALA A 16 -4.62 -53.41 -3.61
C ALA A 16 -4.42 -53.07 -2.13
N GLY A 17 -4.01 -51.81 -1.89
CA GLY A 17 -4.05 -51.18 -0.60
C GLY A 17 -4.48 -49.75 -0.80
N THR A 18 -5.80 -49.54 -0.89
CA THR A 18 -6.44 -48.22 -0.81
C THR A 18 -6.18 -47.65 0.59
N THR A 19 -5.10 -46.95 0.76
CA THR A 19 -4.95 -46.04 1.89
C THR A 19 -5.38 -44.66 1.43
N GLY A 20 -6.62 -44.34 1.73
CA GLY A 20 -7.16 -42.98 1.62
C GLY A 20 -6.29 -42.05 2.45
N THR A 21 -5.43 -41.29 1.78
CA THR A 21 -4.79 -40.13 2.37
C THR A 21 -5.88 -39.06 2.46
N THR A 22 -6.53 -39.04 3.60
CA THR A 22 -7.36 -37.90 4.01
C THR A 22 -6.41 -36.71 4.13
N THR A 23 -6.24 -35.96 3.06
CA THR A 23 -5.72 -34.61 3.14
C THR A 23 -6.69 -33.84 4.02
N ALA A 24 -6.29 -33.63 5.26
CA ALA A 24 -6.92 -32.66 6.13
C ALA A 24 -6.88 -31.32 5.38
N SER A 25 -7.97 -30.98 4.75
CA SER A 25 -8.23 -29.62 4.31
C SER A 25 -8.29 -28.77 5.58
N SER A 26 -7.17 -28.14 5.91
CA SER A 26 -7.17 -26.99 6.80
C SER A 26 -8.13 -26.00 6.17
N GLY A 27 -9.31 -25.83 6.78
CA GLY A 27 -10.36 -24.98 6.30
C GLY A 27 -9.85 -23.54 6.09
N SER A 28 -9.43 -23.26 4.88
CA SER A 28 -9.34 -21.91 4.37
C SER A 28 -10.79 -21.44 4.29
N ALA A 29 -11.20 -20.58 5.22
CA ALA A 29 -12.45 -19.88 5.10
C ALA A 29 -12.42 -19.19 3.73
N ALA A 30 -13.28 -19.63 2.82
CA ALA A 30 -13.42 -19.01 1.51
C ALA A 30 -13.72 -17.53 1.79
N ALA A 31 -12.85 -16.62 1.33
CA ALA A 31 -13.08 -15.21 1.57
C ALA A 31 -14.37 -14.80 0.89
N ALA A 32 -15.26 -14.13 1.60
CA ALA A 32 -16.50 -13.61 1.05
C ALA A 32 -16.15 -12.73 -0.18
N GLY A 33 -16.78 -13.02 -1.33
CA GLY A 33 -16.54 -12.32 -2.59
C GLY A 33 -15.50 -12.96 -3.51
N ALA A 34 -14.85 -14.07 -3.11
CA ALA A 34 -13.95 -14.80 -4.00
C ALA A 34 -14.73 -15.46 -5.17
N PRO A 35 -14.15 -15.49 -6.39
CA PRO A 35 -14.77 -16.18 -7.52
C PRO A 35 -14.87 -17.69 -7.24
N GLU A 36 -16.02 -18.29 -7.61
CA GLU A 36 -16.25 -19.72 -7.37
C GLU A 36 -15.20 -20.59 -8.07
N GLY A 37 -14.70 -21.58 -7.36
CA GLY A 37 -13.77 -22.57 -7.88
C GLY A 37 -12.33 -22.10 -8.09
N ILE A 38 -11.96 -20.90 -7.67
CA ILE A 38 -10.61 -20.33 -7.85
C ILE A 38 -9.96 -20.08 -6.49
N ASP A 39 -8.80 -20.71 -6.28
CA ASP A 39 -7.96 -20.47 -5.09
C ASP A 39 -7.01 -19.30 -5.33
N LEU A 40 -7.42 -18.10 -4.92
CA LEU A 40 -6.62 -16.88 -5.05
C LEU A 40 -5.34 -16.92 -4.22
N LEU A 41 -5.31 -17.63 -3.07
CA LEU A 41 -4.08 -17.76 -2.26
C LEU A 41 -3.06 -18.64 -2.94
N ALA A 42 -3.50 -19.72 -3.61
CA ALA A 42 -2.59 -20.55 -4.41
C ALA A 42 -2.01 -19.75 -5.59
N ILE A 43 -2.82 -18.92 -6.26
CA ILE A 43 -2.35 -18.03 -7.33
C ILE A 43 -1.31 -17.05 -6.78
N ILE A 44 -1.55 -16.42 -5.64
CA ILE A 44 -0.58 -15.51 -5.02
C ILE A 44 0.69 -16.24 -4.60
N GLY A 45 0.61 -17.46 -4.08
CA GLY A 45 1.80 -18.26 -3.78
C GLY A 45 2.67 -18.52 -5.01
N GLN A 46 2.06 -18.84 -6.15
CA GLN A 46 2.76 -18.99 -7.43
C GLN A 46 3.30 -17.64 -7.94
N ALA A 47 2.52 -16.57 -7.86
CA ALA A 47 2.91 -15.22 -8.25
C ALA A 47 4.13 -14.75 -7.46
N GLN A 48 4.18 -15.01 -6.15
CA GLN A 48 5.33 -14.70 -5.30
C GLN A 48 6.58 -15.43 -5.77
N SER A 49 6.48 -16.74 -6.05
CA SER A 49 7.61 -17.54 -6.54
C SER A 49 8.12 -17.01 -7.88
N LEU A 50 7.23 -16.80 -8.85
CA LEU A 50 7.60 -16.31 -10.19
C LEU A 50 8.20 -14.89 -10.16
N SER A 51 7.59 -13.99 -9.41
CA SER A 51 8.11 -12.62 -9.26
C SER A 51 9.48 -12.62 -8.58
N ARG A 52 9.67 -13.45 -7.55
CA ARG A 52 10.94 -13.59 -6.85
C ARG A 52 12.04 -14.11 -7.77
N ASP A 53 11.79 -15.23 -8.45
CA ASP A 53 12.75 -15.83 -9.38
C ASP A 53 13.16 -14.84 -10.48
N TYR A 54 12.20 -14.08 -11.00
CA TYR A 54 12.46 -13.05 -11.99
C TYR A 54 13.32 -11.91 -11.42
N GLN A 55 12.99 -11.40 -10.25
CA GLN A 55 13.76 -10.33 -9.59
C GLN A 55 15.17 -10.76 -9.24
N GLN A 56 15.36 -11.97 -8.71
CA GLN A 56 16.69 -12.50 -8.40
C GLN A 56 17.58 -12.57 -9.63
N ARG A 57 17.02 -12.98 -10.77
CA ARG A 57 17.77 -13.12 -12.02
C ARG A 57 18.07 -11.78 -12.69
N THR A 58 17.14 -10.82 -12.61
CA THR A 58 17.20 -9.60 -13.44
C THR A 58 17.71 -8.38 -12.70
N ILE A 59 17.25 -8.14 -11.47
CA ILE A 59 17.48 -6.86 -10.78
C ILE A 59 18.26 -6.92 -9.47
N GLU A 60 18.24 -8.03 -8.74
CA GLU A 60 18.80 -8.08 -7.38
C GLU A 60 20.29 -7.70 -7.32
N ARG A 61 21.09 -8.30 -8.19
CA ARG A 61 22.53 -7.99 -8.24
C ARG A 61 22.85 -6.58 -8.73
N PRO A 62 22.27 -6.09 -9.85
CA PRO A 62 22.42 -4.71 -10.27
C PRO A 62 21.98 -3.70 -9.21
N LEU A 63 20.86 -3.98 -8.55
CA LEU A 63 20.29 -3.14 -7.49
C LEU A 63 21.23 -3.00 -6.30
N ALA A 64 21.72 -4.13 -5.76
CA ALA A 64 22.67 -4.12 -4.64
C ALA A 64 23.95 -3.36 -4.98
N ARG A 65 24.45 -3.49 -6.21
CA ARG A 65 25.62 -2.73 -6.68
C ARG A 65 25.32 -1.24 -6.82
N ALA A 66 24.16 -0.87 -7.34
CA ALA A 66 23.74 0.53 -7.48
C ALA A 66 23.66 1.22 -6.11
N TYR A 67 23.06 0.58 -5.12
CA TYR A 67 22.99 1.11 -3.76
C TYR A 67 24.37 1.26 -3.12
N ARG A 68 25.26 0.28 -3.26
CA ARG A 68 26.64 0.37 -2.77
C ARG A 68 27.42 1.53 -3.41
N ALA A 69 27.31 1.68 -4.73
CA ALA A 69 27.93 2.78 -5.45
C ALA A 69 27.38 4.16 -5.00
N TRP A 70 26.09 4.25 -4.75
CA TRP A 70 25.45 5.43 -4.18
C TRP A 70 25.93 5.75 -2.76
N GLN A 71 26.16 4.72 -1.95
CA GLN A 71 26.68 4.83 -0.59
C GLN A 71 28.21 5.00 -0.52
N ASN A 72 28.90 5.11 -1.64
CA ASN A 72 30.35 5.19 -1.76
C ASN A 72 31.06 3.93 -1.24
N GLN A 73 30.48 2.78 -1.46
CA GLN A 73 31.02 1.48 -1.06
C GLN A 73 31.47 0.68 -2.28
N HIS A 74 32.54 -0.08 -2.13
CA HIS A 74 32.96 -1.03 -3.16
C HIS A 74 31.92 -2.14 -3.35
N ALA A 75 31.82 -2.65 -4.57
CA ALA A 75 30.96 -3.79 -4.86
C ALA A 75 31.38 -5.01 -4.04
N GLU A 76 30.40 -5.83 -3.66
CA GLU A 76 30.65 -7.10 -2.98
C GLU A 76 31.50 -8.02 -3.88
N GLY A 77 32.44 -8.76 -3.27
CA GLY A 77 33.40 -9.57 -4.02
C GLY A 77 34.47 -8.76 -4.78
N SER A 78 34.55 -7.46 -4.51
CA SER A 78 35.63 -6.62 -5.08
C SER A 78 36.99 -7.05 -4.57
N LYS A 79 37.98 -7.03 -5.47
CA LYS A 79 39.40 -7.27 -5.12
C LYS A 79 39.88 -6.41 -3.96
N TYR A 80 39.29 -5.24 -3.75
CA TYR A 80 39.64 -4.32 -2.65
C TYR A 80 39.15 -4.80 -1.28
N LEU A 81 38.14 -5.65 -1.19
CA LEU A 81 37.58 -6.14 0.04
C LEU A 81 38.17 -7.50 0.46
N ASP A 82 38.30 -8.43 -0.49
CA ASP A 82 38.45 -9.87 -0.18
C ASP A 82 39.80 -10.47 -0.56
N LYS A 83 40.61 -9.83 -1.40
CA LYS A 83 41.88 -10.41 -1.84
C LYS A 83 43.04 -10.13 -0.84
N ILE A 84 43.72 -11.19 -0.39
CA ILE A 84 44.86 -11.16 0.52
C ILE A 84 45.96 -10.23 0.01
N GLY A 85 46.24 -10.22 -1.31
CA GLY A 85 47.22 -9.34 -1.95
C GLY A 85 46.95 -7.83 -1.88
N TRP A 86 45.71 -7.44 -1.47
CA TRP A 86 45.31 -6.05 -1.33
C TRP A 86 45.23 -5.58 0.14
N ARG A 87 45.57 -6.45 1.09
CA ARG A 87 45.68 -6.06 2.50
C ARG A 87 46.73 -4.98 2.66
N GLY A 88 46.40 -3.90 3.32
CA GLY A 88 47.29 -2.75 3.56
C GLY A 88 47.37 -1.72 2.42
N ARG A 89 46.70 -1.92 1.28
CA ARG A 89 46.57 -0.93 0.21
C ARG A 89 45.39 0.00 0.45
N SER A 90 45.43 1.18 -0.19
CA SER A 90 44.33 2.14 -0.13
C SER A 90 43.02 1.52 -0.64
N LYS A 91 41.98 1.72 0.13
CA LYS A 91 40.59 1.33 -0.23
C LYS A 91 39.77 2.57 -0.58
N LEU A 92 40.41 3.58 -1.13
CA LEU A 92 39.75 4.81 -1.54
C LEU A 92 38.67 4.52 -2.57
N PHE A 93 37.47 5.04 -2.34
CA PHE A 93 36.36 5.01 -3.28
C PHE A 93 36.15 6.40 -3.90
N VAL A 94 36.19 6.50 -5.21
CA VAL A 94 35.95 7.76 -5.94
C VAL A 94 34.45 7.88 -6.23
N PRO A 95 33.68 8.80 -5.59
CA PRO A 95 32.21 8.80 -5.62
C PRO A 95 31.62 9.45 -6.88
N LYS A 96 32.02 9.02 -8.07
CA LYS A 96 31.53 9.58 -9.36
C LYS A 96 30.03 9.27 -9.57
N THR A 97 29.59 8.06 -9.24
CA THR A 97 28.18 7.68 -9.33
C THR A 97 27.28 8.60 -8.51
N ARG A 98 27.66 8.85 -7.25
CA ARG A 98 26.90 9.75 -6.37
C ARG A 98 26.86 11.18 -6.91
N ALA A 99 27.97 11.68 -7.44
CA ALA A 99 28.06 13.00 -8.04
C ALA A 99 27.16 13.12 -9.29
N ALA A 100 27.18 12.11 -10.16
CA ALA A 100 26.34 12.08 -11.38
C ALA A 100 24.85 12.05 -11.02
N VAL A 101 24.43 11.16 -10.10
CA VAL A 101 23.03 11.07 -9.65
C VAL A 101 22.55 12.39 -9.04
N ARG A 102 23.36 13.01 -8.18
CA ARG A 102 23.04 14.33 -7.60
C ARG A 102 22.87 15.42 -8.65
N LYS A 103 23.71 15.42 -9.68
CA LYS A 103 23.58 16.36 -10.78
C LYS A 103 22.27 16.16 -11.54
N THR A 104 21.91 14.91 -11.85
CA THR A 104 20.65 14.58 -12.53
C THR A 104 19.44 14.99 -11.66
N LEU A 105 19.48 14.72 -10.35
CA LEU A 105 18.42 15.15 -9.43
C LEU A 105 18.29 16.67 -9.34
N ALA A 106 19.41 17.40 -9.31
CA ALA A 106 19.37 18.87 -9.32
C ALA A 106 18.74 19.41 -10.62
N THR A 107 19.05 18.80 -11.76
CA THR A 107 18.44 19.16 -13.05
C THR A 107 16.94 18.83 -13.05
N ALA A 108 16.55 17.67 -12.55
CA ALA A 108 15.13 17.29 -12.42
C ALA A 108 14.39 18.23 -11.47
N ALA A 109 14.98 18.60 -10.33
CA ALA A 109 14.41 19.56 -9.40
C ALA A 109 14.20 20.92 -10.07
N ALA A 110 15.21 21.41 -10.79
CA ALA A 110 15.08 22.65 -11.54
C ALA A 110 13.99 22.59 -12.63
N ALA A 111 13.86 21.46 -13.31
CA ALA A 111 12.84 21.30 -14.34
C ALA A 111 11.41 21.23 -13.78
N LEU A 112 11.22 20.54 -12.65
CA LEU A 112 9.89 20.30 -12.07
C LEU A 112 9.42 21.44 -11.16
N PHE A 113 10.34 22.17 -10.52
CA PHE A 113 10.04 23.16 -9.47
C PHE A 113 10.60 24.55 -9.79
N SER A 114 10.90 24.85 -11.07
CA SER A 114 11.35 26.21 -11.49
C SER A 114 10.21 27.23 -11.53
N THR A 115 8.98 26.77 -11.60
CA THR A 115 7.77 27.58 -11.59
C THR A 115 6.91 27.24 -10.38
N GLU A 116 6.11 28.19 -9.92
CA GLU A 116 5.13 27.96 -8.85
C GLU A 116 3.97 27.08 -9.31
N ASP A 117 3.70 27.05 -10.62
CA ASP A 117 2.70 26.19 -11.25
C ASP A 117 3.22 24.76 -11.39
N VAL A 118 2.95 23.92 -10.40
CA VAL A 118 3.38 22.52 -10.39
C VAL A 118 2.49 21.65 -11.28
N VAL A 119 1.21 21.99 -11.40
CA VAL A 119 0.21 21.21 -12.13
C VAL A 119 -0.52 22.10 -13.12
N ASN A 120 -0.59 21.67 -14.37
CA ASN A 120 -1.42 22.32 -15.39
C ASN A 120 -2.68 21.48 -15.63
N ILE A 121 -3.84 22.08 -15.36
CA ILE A 121 -5.15 21.46 -15.58
C ILE A 121 -5.90 22.28 -16.62
N SER A 122 -6.28 21.61 -17.70
CA SER A 122 -7.11 22.20 -18.76
C SER A 122 -8.46 21.48 -18.83
N ALA A 123 -9.49 22.21 -19.20
CA ALA A 123 -10.80 21.63 -19.48
C ALA A 123 -10.70 20.70 -20.71
N ALA A 124 -11.43 19.58 -20.68
CA ALA A 124 -11.52 18.68 -21.84
C ALA A 124 -12.25 19.35 -23.01
N TRP A 125 -13.20 20.22 -22.70
CA TRP A 125 -13.97 20.99 -23.65
C TRP A 125 -13.80 22.49 -23.34
N GLU A 126 -12.98 23.18 -24.12
CA GLU A 126 -12.65 24.60 -23.92
C GLU A 126 -13.85 25.53 -24.10
N ASP A 127 -14.88 25.09 -24.81
CA ASP A 127 -16.12 25.85 -25.08
C ASP A 127 -17.13 25.77 -23.91
N ASP A 128 -16.89 24.88 -22.92
CA ASP A 128 -17.79 24.71 -21.78
C ASP A 128 -17.33 25.54 -20.57
N PRO A 129 -18.05 26.63 -20.22
CA PRO A 129 -17.68 27.51 -19.11
C PRO A 129 -17.73 26.81 -17.75
N GLN A 130 -18.53 25.75 -17.59
CA GLN A 130 -18.57 24.99 -16.32
C GLN A 130 -17.30 24.14 -16.17
N GLN A 131 -16.83 23.51 -17.23
CA GLN A 131 -15.58 22.73 -17.19
C GLN A 131 -14.37 23.64 -16.99
N LEU A 132 -14.35 24.81 -17.60
CA LEU A 132 -13.29 25.80 -17.36
C LEU A 132 -13.22 26.25 -15.90
N ALA A 133 -14.38 26.58 -15.31
CA ALA A 133 -14.46 26.96 -13.90
C ALA A 133 -14.06 25.81 -12.97
N SER A 134 -14.49 24.59 -13.28
CA SER A 134 -14.12 23.39 -12.53
C SER A 134 -12.62 23.11 -12.61
N ALA A 135 -12.02 23.20 -13.81
CA ALA A 135 -10.58 23.01 -14.00
C ALA A 135 -9.75 24.03 -13.20
N ALA A 136 -10.18 25.31 -13.21
CA ALA A 136 -9.53 26.36 -12.43
C ALA A 136 -9.61 26.10 -10.92
N THR A 137 -10.78 25.65 -10.44
CA THR A 137 -10.99 25.33 -9.02
C THR A 137 -10.14 24.14 -8.59
N ILE A 138 -10.13 23.06 -9.40
CA ILE A 138 -9.31 21.85 -9.12
C ILE A 138 -7.84 22.20 -9.14
N LYS A 139 -7.39 23.04 -10.09
CA LYS A 139 -6.01 23.53 -10.14
C LYS A 139 -5.64 24.25 -8.85
N ALA A 140 -6.47 25.21 -8.42
CA ALA A 140 -6.21 25.98 -7.20
C ALA A 140 -6.15 25.09 -5.94
N ASP A 141 -7.03 24.08 -5.82
CA ASP A 141 -7.00 23.12 -4.71
C ASP A 141 -5.75 22.25 -4.74
N LEU A 142 -5.36 21.74 -5.92
CA LEU A 142 -4.15 20.93 -6.05
C LEU A 142 -2.88 21.74 -5.77
N ASP A 143 -2.75 22.93 -6.31
CA ASP A 143 -1.60 23.81 -6.06
C ASP A 143 -1.50 24.15 -4.56
N TYR A 144 -2.64 24.42 -3.90
CA TYR A 144 -2.68 24.60 -2.46
C TYR A 144 -2.20 23.36 -1.70
N ARG A 145 -2.70 22.17 -2.02
CA ARG A 145 -2.35 20.91 -1.35
C ARG A 145 -0.89 20.49 -1.61
N LEU A 146 -0.39 20.69 -2.82
CA LEU A 146 1.00 20.36 -3.19
C LEU A 146 2.00 21.37 -2.59
N GLY A 147 1.60 22.63 -2.41
CA GLY A 147 2.41 23.65 -1.75
C GLY A 147 2.44 23.54 -0.22
N GLN A 148 1.50 22.82 0.38
CA GLN A 148 1.40 22.66 1.82
C GLN A 148 2.23 21.47 2.30
N ALA A 149 3.25 21.71 3.11
CA ALA A 149 3.98 20.66 3.81
C ALA A 149 3.19 20.06 5.01
N SER A 150 1.91 20.45 5.17
CA SER A 150 1.06 20.02 6.27
C SER A 150 0.68 18.54 6.14
N HIS A 151 0.90 17.75 7.20
CA HIS A 151 0.49 16.36 7.24
C HIS A 151 -1.03 16.14 7.24
N LYS A 152 -1.81 17.20 7.49
CA LYS A 152 -3.26 17.09 7.55
C LYS A 152 -3.95 17.22 6.18
N TYR A 153 -3.53 18.20 5.39
CA TYR A 153 -4.20 18.55 4.13
C TYR A 153 -3.27 18.53 2.92
N GLY A 154 -1.95 18.57 3.13
CA GLY A 154 -0.95 18.70 2.09
C GLY A 154 -0.20 17.43 1.79
N VAL A 155 0.46 17.42 0.64
CA VAL A 155 1.38 16.37 0.19
C VAL A 155 2.79 16.95 0.21
N PRO A 156 3.79 16.28 0.78
CA PRO A 156 5.18 16.71 0.71
C PRO A 156 5.75 16.45 -0.71
N TRP A 157 5.15 17.10 -1.72
CA TRP A 157 5.32 16.80 -3.12
C TRP A 157 6.78 16.87 -3.59
N PHE A 158 7.52 17.88 -3.13
CA PHE A 158 8.94 17.99 -3.44
C PHE A 158 9.73 16.73 -3.00
N LEU A 159 9.53 16.27 -1.77
CA LEU A 159 10.23 15.10 -1.26
C LEU A 159 9.80 13.83 -1.96
N THR A 160 8.51 13.69 -2.24
CA THR A 160 7.94 12.55 -2.96
C THR A 160 8.48 12.47 -4.38
N ALA A 161 8.44 13.57 -5.14
CA ALA A 161 8.94 13.62 -6.51
C ALA A 161 10.45 13.37 -6.58
N MET A 162 11.24 14.01 -5.70
CA MET A 162 12.68 13.81 -5.66
C MET A 162 13.05 12.41 -5.18
N GLY A 163 12.31 11.85 -4.24
CA GLY A 163 12.44 10.45 -3.82
C GLY A 163 12.20 9.47 -4.96
N GLY A 164 11.12 9.66 -5.72
CA GLY A 164 10.83 8.85 -6.91
C GLY A 164 11.88 8.98 -8.01
N CYS A 165 12.37 10.20 -8.26
CA CYS A 165 13.47 10.43 -9.20
C CYS A 165 14.75 9.74 -8.75
N LEU A 166 15.11 9.80 -7.47
CA LEU A 166 16.27 9.11 -6.93
C LEU A 166 16.13 7.60 -7.07
N ASP A 167 14.97 7.07 -6.68
CA ASP A 167 14.71 5.64 -6.74
C ASP A 167 14.81 5.13 -8.19
N SER A 168 14.20 5.82 -9.14
CA SER A 168 14.27 5.46 -10.56
C SER A 168 15.70 5.52 -11.14
N GLN A 169 16.56 6.45 -10.67
CA GLN A 169 17.96 6.51 -11.08
C GLN A 169 18.76 5.30 -10.57
N LEU A 170 18.49 4.87 -9.34
CA LEU A 170 19.22 3.76 -8.71
C LEU A 170 18.73 2.39 -9.18
N THR A 171 17.41 2.23 -9.30
CA THR A 171 16.78 0.92 -9.54
C THR A 171 16.36 0.72 -11.00
N GLY A 172 16.23 1.81 -11.77
CA GLY A 172 15.66 1.84 -13.13
C GLY A 172 14.15 2.13 -13.13
N VAL A 173 13.47 1.91 -12.02
CA VAL A 173 12.03 2.09 -11.87
C VAL A 173 11.71 2.77 -10.55
N THR A 174 10.54 3.38 -10.48
CA THR A 174 9.92 3.82 -9.22
C THR A 174 8.49 3.32 -9.18
N ILE A 175 8.02 2.92 -8.01
CA ILE A 175 6.64 2.50 -7.82
C ILE A 175 6.01 3.42 -6.81
N SER A 176 4.90 4.03 -7.19
CA SER A 176 4.11 4.89 -6.31
C SER A 176 2.70 4.32 -6.14
N LYS A 177 2.15 4.51 -4.96
CA LYS A 177 0.74 4.29 -4.64
C LYS A 177 0.07 5.64 -4.49
N GLN A 178 -1.05 5.83 -5.16
CA GLN A 178 -1.91 6.99 -5.02
C GLN A 178 -3.17 6.58 -4.25
N VAL A 179 -3.49 7.29 -3.21
CA VAL A 179 -4.70 7.04 -2.41
C VAL A 179 -5.20 8.36 -1.81
N TRP A 180 -6.47 8.38 -1.43
CA TRP A 180 -7.01 9.44 -0.61
C TRP A 180 -6.97 9.00 0.85
N GLU A 181 -6.17 9.69 1.67
CA GLU A 181 -6.13 9.45 3.11
C GLU A 181 -7.21 10.28 3.80
N PHE A 182 -8.15 9.59 4.41
CA PHE A 182 -9.16 10.21 5.25
C PHE A 182 -9.16 9.51 6.62
N GLU A 183 -8.91 10.28 7.65
CA GLU A 183 -8.85 9.79 9.03
C GLU A 183 -9.63 10.73 9.94
N GLU A 184 -10.58 10.19 10.67
CA GLU A 184 -11.34 10.90 11.69
C GLU A 184 -11.02 10.32 13.07
N GLN A 185 -11.01 11.17 14.06
CA GLN A 185 -10.80 10.79 15.46
C GLN A 185 -11.90 11.39 16.30
N GLU A 186 -12.40 10.63 17.28
CA GLU A 186 -13.34 11.13 18.27
C GLU A 186 -12.67 12.21 19.15
N THR A 187 -13.36 13.33 19.33
CA THR A 187 -12.84 14.44 20.14
C THR A 187 -13.06 14.23 21.64
N GLY A 188 -13.82 13.22 22.02
CA GLY A 188 -14.30 13.03 23.40
C GLY A 188 -15.46 13.94 23.79
N PHE A 189 -15.95 14.76 22.87
CA PHE A 189 -17.18 15.54 23.03
C PHE A 189 -18.31 14.88 22.24
N PHE A 190 -19.53 15.09 22.71
CA PHE A 190 -20.73 14.53 22.08
C PHE A 190 -21.59 15.64 21.50
N SER A 191 -22.35 15.31 20.46
CA SER A 191 -23.38 16.21 19.95
C SER A 191 -24.50 16.32 20.98
N LYS A 192 -25.17 17.47 20.99
CA LYS A 192 -26.29 17.67 21.92
C LYS A 192 -27.60 17.25 21.24
N LYS A 193 -28.43 16.58 21.98
CA LYS A 193 -29.82 16.28 21.59
C LYS A 193 -30.79 16.91 22.58
N LEU A 194 -31.94 17.34 22.09
CA LEU A 194 -33.03 17.79 22.90
C LEU A 194 -33.81 16.57 23.39
N THR A 195 -33.87 16.42 24.71
CA THR A 195 -34.68 15.40 25.39
C THR A 195 -35.69 16.08 26.31
N GLU A 196 -36.76 15.40 26.62
CA GLU A 196 -37.71 15.89 27.62
C GLU A 196 -37.02 16.00 28.97
N ALA A 197 -37.09 17.18 29.59
CA ALA A 197 -36.54 17.38 30.91
C ALA A 197 -37.40 16.61 31.96
N LEU A 198 -36.74 15.79 32.75
CA LEU A 198 -37.40 14.98 33.76
C LEU A 198 -37.21 15.58 35.15
N HIS A 199 -38.26 15.60 35.95
CA HIS A 199 -38.15 16.02 37.34
C HIS A 199 -37.18 15.11 38.12
N PRO A 200 -36.23 15.65 38.87
CA PRO A 200 -35.15 14.88 39.49
C PRO A 200 -35.66 13.77 40.43
N ASP A 201 -36.74 14.00 41.15
CA ASP A 201 -37.26 13.07 42.14
C ASP A 201 -38.32 12.11 41.59
N THR A 202 -39.29 12.63 40.80
CA THR A 202 -40.44 11.85 40.30
C THR A 202 -40.21 11.18 38.95
N LYS A 203 -39.17 11.61 38.23
CA LYS A 203 -38.89 11.13 36.85
C LYS A 203 -40.01 11.40 35.83
N GLU A 204 -40.96 12.27 36.16
CA GLU A 204 -42.02 12.71 35.28
C GLU A 204 -41.52 13.84 34.37
N PRO A 205 -42.00 13.94 33.11
CA PRO A 205 -41.62 15.03 32.22
C PRO A 205 -42.05 16.38 32.80
N MET A 206 -41.12 17.31 32.83
CA MET A 206 -41.40 18.69 33.19
C MET A 206 -42.17 19.35 32.05
N LEU A 207 -43.25 20.04 32.40
CA LEU A 207 -44.15 20.69 31.45
C LEU A 207 -43.96 22.20 31.48
N ASP A 208 -43.95 22.86 30.32
CA ASP A 208 -43.96 24.29 30.18
C ASP A 208 -45.11 24.72 29.26
N VAL A 209 -45.43 25.98 29.27
CA VAL A 209 -46.51 26.55 28.45
C VAL A 209 -45.93 26.86 27.06
N ALA A 210 -46.58 26.36 26.03
CA ALA A 210 -46.18 26.66 24.64
C ALA A 210 -46.26 28.16 24.38
N ARG A 211 -45.17 28.71 23.80
CA ARG A 211 -45.07 30.11 23.39
C ARG A 211 -44.85 30.20 21.89
N ASP A 212 -45.45 31.22 21.25
CA ASP A 212 -45.21 31.51 19.87
C ASP A 212 -43.84 32.21 19.65
N GLU A 213 -43.47 32.45 18.42
CA GLU A 213 -42.22 33.15 18.05
C GLU A 213 -42.12 34.58 18.66
N THR A 214 -43.24 35.13 19.09
CA THR A 214 -43.32 36.46 19.70
C THR A 214 -43.35 36.42 21.24
N GLY A 215 -43.28 35.20 21.83
CA GLY A 215 -43.27 34.95 23.25
C GLY A 215 -44.64 34.92 23.92
N ASN A 216 -45.72 35.00 23.15
CA ASN A 216 -47.09 34.90 23.68
C ASN A 216 -47.47 33.45 23.92
N THR A 217 -48.29 33.20 24.94
CA THR A 217 -48.84 31.90 25.25
C THR A 217 -49.76 31.38 24.14
N VAL A 218 -49.43 30.22 23.60
CA VAL A 218 -50.31 29.54 22.65
C VAL A 218 -51.49 28.91 23.38
N VAL A 219 -52.68 29.32 23.01
CA VAL A 219 -53.95 28.83 23.62
C VAL A 219 -54.65 27.89 22.66
N ASP A 220 -55.07 26.72 23.16
CA ASP A 220 -55.85 25.78 22.37
C ASP A 220 -57.19 26.39 22.02
N GLN A 221 -57.52 26.45 20.74
CA GLN A 221 -58.73 27.10 20.23
C GLN A 221 -60.03 26.39 20.62
N VAL A 222 -59.96 25.13 21.07
CA VAL A 222 -61.14 24.35 21.44
C VAL A 222 -61.42 24.47 22.94
N THR A 223 -60.39 24.42 23.76
CA THR A 223 -60.53 24.40 25.21
C THR A 223 -60.34 25.77 25.87
N GLY A 224 -59.69 26.73 25.16
CA GLY A 224 -59.37 28.05 25.69
C GLY A 224 -58.25 28.03 26.78
N LEU A 225 -57.63 26.89 26.99
CA LEU A 225 -56.57 26.72 27.95
C LEU A 225 -55.17 26.85 27.32
N PRO A 226 -54.12 27.24 28.08
CA PRO A 226 -52.76 27.24 27.58
C PRO A 226 -52.35 25.86 27.09
N SER A 227 -51.76 25.78 25.89
CA SER A 227 -51.16 24.55 25.37
C SER A 227 -49.94 24.22 26.19
N ILE A 228 -49.89 23.00 26.74
CA ILE A 228 -48.79 22.51 27.55
C ILE A 228 -47.90 21.62 26.69
N VAL A 229 -46.60 21.89 26.71
CA VAL A 229 -45.57 21.15 25.96
C VAL A 229 -44.51 20.63 26.95
N PRO A 230 -43.88 19.49 26.70
CA PRO A 230 -42.76 19.06 27.51
C PRO A 230 -41.61 20.07 27.41
N MET A 231 -41.01 20.39 28.55
CA MET A 231 -39.80 21.17 28.59
C MET A 231 -38.65 20.36 28.01
N LEU A 232 -37.89 20.95 27.10
CA LEU A 232 -36.77 20.29 26.43
C LEU A 232 -35.46 20.74 27.09
N GLU A 233 -34.60 19.79 27.39
CA GLU A 233 -33.25 20.01 27.90
C GLU A 233 -32.22 19.49 26.89
N GLU A 234 -31.13 20.21 26.73
CA GLU A 234 -30.00 19.79 25.93
C GLU A 234 -29.12 18.80 26.71
N VAL A 235 -29.09 17.54 26.28
CA VAL A 235 -28.25 16.49 26.88
C VAL A 235 -27.27 16.01 25.82
N ASP A 236 -26.08 15.62 26.30
CA ASP A 236 -25.07 15.02 25.38
C ASP A 236 -25.57 13.69 24.81
N ASP A 237 -25.54 13.60 23.47
CA ASP A 237 -25.92 12.39 22.76
C ASP A 237 -24.72 11.44 22.69
N LEU A 238 -24.66 10.51 23.64
CA LEU A 238 -23.56 9.53 23.75
C LEU A 238 -23.41 8.61 22.52
N ASP A 239 -24.46 8.51 21.71
CA ASP A 239 -24.43 7.72 20.49
C ASP A 239 -23.85 8.51 19.29
N ARG A 240 -23.61 9.82 19.45
CA ARG A 240 -23.09 10.71 18.41
C ARG A 240 -21.87 11.50 18.87
N PRO A 241 -20.69 10.85 18.94
CA PRO A 241 -19.46 11.56 19.25
C PRO A 241 -19.15 12.59 18.16
N ILE A 242 -18.60 13.72 18.54
CA ILE A 242 -18.12 14.73 17.60
C ILE A 242 -16.79 14.23 17.03
N MET A 243 -16.78 13.97 15.72
CA MET A 243 -15.59 13.54 15.00
C MET A 243 -14.77 14.75 14.54
N ARG A 244 -13.46 14.65 14.71
CA ARG A 244 -12.51 15.63 14.17
C ARG A 244 -11.74 14.98 13.04
N VAL A 245 -11.75 15.61 11.88
CA VAL A 245 -10.91 15.18 10.76
C VAL A 245 -9.44 15.40 11.11
N VAL A 246 -8.67 14.32 11.15
CA VAL A 246 -7.23 14.31 11.40
C VAL A 246 -6.46 14.40 10.09
N LYS A 247 -6.89 13.63 9.09
CA LYS A 247 -6.34 13.67 7.73
C LYS A 247 -7.45 13.72 6.70
N ASP A 248 -7.28 14.53 5.70
CA ASP A 248 -8.15 14.62 4.52
C ASP A 248 -7.31 15.14 3.35
N ARG A 249 -6.59 14.21 2.70
CA ARG A 249 -5.60 14.58 1.69
C ARG A 249 -5.38 13.50 0.66
N PRO A 250 -4.98 13.87 -0.56
CA PRO A 250 -4.36 12.92 -1.46
C PRO A 250 -2.99 12.51 -0.89
N ALA A 251 -2.63 11.24 -1.02
CA ALA A 251 -1.33 10.73 -0.64
C ALA A 251 -0.67 10.04 -1.82
N VAL A 252 0.64 10.25 -1.96
CA VAL A 252 1.48 9.59 -2.95
C VAL A 252 2.67 8.99 -2.23
N ASP A 253 2.64 7.68 -2.06
CA ASP A 253 3.69 6.93 -1.37
C ASP A 253 4.61 6.25 -2.36
N ILE A 254 5.93 6.43 -2.18
CA ILE A 254 6.95 5.73 -2.96
C ILE A 254 7.32 4.43 -2.25
N HIS A 255 7.17 3.32 -2.96
CA HIS A 255 7.46 2.00 -2.43
C HIS A 255 8.75 1.41 -3.02
N PRO A 256 9.58 0.77 -2.18
CA PRO A 256 10.78 0.08 -2.67
C PRO A 256 10.41 -1.06 -3.63
N ILE A 257 11.15 -1.16 -4.73
CA ILE A 257 10.92 -2.17 -5.77
C ILE A 257 11.04 -3.60 -5.23
N GLU A 258 11.87 -3.82 -4.22
CA GLU A 258 12.03 -5.12 -3.58
C GLU A 258 10.78 -5.59 -2.82
N ASN A 259 9.86 -4.70 -2.51
CA ASN A 259 8.59 -5.04 -1.85
C ASN A 259 7.48 -5.37 -2.86
N ALA A 260 7.65 -4.98 -4.11
CA ALA A 260 6.67 -5.21 -5.17
C ALA A 260 6.83 -6.60 -5.81
N GLY A 261 5.73 -7.16 -6.26
CA GLY A 261 5.73 -8.32 -7.14
C GLY A 261 4.98 -8.01 -8.42
N VAL A 262 5.69 -8.09 -9.53
CA VAL A 262 5.16 -7.80 -10.86
C VAL A 262 5.17 -9.06 -11.70
N ASP A 263 4.18 -9.23 -12.57
CA ASP A 263 4.11 -10.35 -13.51
C ASP A 263 5.24 -10.23 -14.56
N PRO A 264 6.18 -11.19 -14.63
CA PRO A 264 7.25 -11.16 -15.64
C PRO A 264 6.77 -11.18 -17.09
N ALA A 265 5.56 -11.70 -17.32
CA ALA A 265 4.95 -11.78 -18.64
C ALA A 265 4.06 -10.57 -18.97
N ALA A 266 4.02 -9.57 -18.09
CA ALA A 266 3.23 -8.36 -18.31
C ALA A 266 3.79 -7.54 -19.48
N PRO A 267 2.94 -6.80 -20.22
CA PRO A 267 3.39 -5.81 -21.18
C PRO A 267 4.29 -4.77 -20.50
N TRP A 268 5.43 -4.49 -21.12
CA TRP A 268 6.43 -3.58 -20.57
C TRP A 268 5.96 -2.12 -20.41
N VAL A 269 4.96 -1.71 -21.20
CA VAL A 269 4.42 -0.34 -21.19
C VAL A 269 3.77 0.01 -19.84
N ASN A 270 2.94 -0.89 -19.32
CA ASN A 270 2.29 -0.69 -18.01
C ASN A 270 2.10 -2.03 -17.29
N PRO A 271 3.17 -2.61 -16.75
CA PRO A 271 3.13 -3.94 -16.18
C PRO A 271 2.26 -4.03 -14.92
N VAL A 272 2.13 -2.93 -14.19
CA VAL A 272 1.29 -2.87 -13.00
C VAL A 272 -0.18 -3.00 -13.34
N GLN A 273 -0.66 -2.31 -14.37
CA GLN A 273 -2.07 -2.34 -14.76
C GLN A 273 -2.42 -3.56 -15.64
N LEU A 274 -1.52 -3.93 -16.55
CA LEU A 274 -1.79 -4.96 -17.57
C LEU A 274 -1.36 -6.36 -17.15
N GLY A 275 -0.56 -6.50 -16.09
CA GLY A 275 -0.12 -7.78 -15.57
C GLY A 275 -1.28 -8.62 -15.00
N ARG A 276 -1.13 -9.96 -15.08
CA ARG A 276 -2.10 -10.90 -14.50
C ARG A 276 -2.20 -10.75 -12.99
N TRP A 277 -1.11 -10.36 -12.34
CA TRP A 277 -1.07 -10.01 -10.93
C TRP A 277 -0.12 -8.85 -10.69
N PHE A 278 -0.38 -8.15 -9.60
CA PHE A 278 0.52 -7.22 -8.93
C PHE A 278 0.30 -7.35 -7.44
N TYR A 279 1.36 -7.31 -6.66
CA TYR A 279 1.23 -7.21 -5.22
C TYR A 279 2.28 -6.29 -4.63
N MET A 280 1.92 -5.67 -3.50
CA MET A 280 2.83 -4.86 -2.70
C MET A 280 2.88 -5.38 -1.27
N ARG A 281 4.10 -5.56 -0.75
CA ARG A 281 4.33 -5.96 0.65
C ARG A 281 4.63 -4.75 1.49
N ILE A 282 3.87 -4.57 2.55
CA ILE A 282 3.92 -3.40 3.41
C ILE A 282 4.28 -3.87 4.82
N PRO A 283 5.43 -3.41 5.37
CA PRO A 283 5.79 -3.69 6.75
C PRO A 283 4.97 -2.79 7.67
N MET A 284 4.42 -3.38 8.74
CA MET A 284 3.61 -2.67 9.72
C MET A 284 3.88 -3.21 11.13
N GLY A 285 3.80 -2.37 12.15
CA GLY A 285 3.84 -2.83 13.54
C GLY A 285 2.65 -3.73 13.84
N LEU A 286 2.84 -4.77 14.66
CA LEU A 286 1.76 -5.71 14.99
C LEU A 286 0.58 -5.01 15.67
N SER A 287 0.83 -4.02 16.54
CA SER A 287 -0.21 -3.19 17.16
C SER A 287 -1.00 -2.39 16.13
N ASP A 288 -0.30 -1.79 15.17
CA ASP A 288 -0.90 -0.95 14.13
C ASP A 288 -1.70 -1.81 13.15
N ALA A 289 -1.19 -3.02 12.83
CA ALA A 289 -1.91 -3.99 12.04
C ALA A 289 -3.22 -4.42 12.72
N LYS A 290 -3.19 -4.71 14.03
CA LYS A 290 -4.40 -5.04 14.80
C LYS A 290 -5.39 -3.87 14.85
N ALA A 291 -4.92 -2.66 15.04
CA ALA A 291 -5.75 -1.46 15.04
C ALA A 291 -6.40 -1.25 13.66
N LEU A 292 -5.65 -1.40 12.58
CA LEU A 292 -6.15 -1.32 11.20
C LEU A 292 -7.24 -2.37 10.95
N LEU A 293 -7.00 -3.62 11.34
CA LEU A 293 -7.92 -4.72 11.10
C LEU A 293 -9.20 -4.67 11.96
N SER A 294 -9.15 -3.96 13.08
CA SER A 294 -10.31 -3.76 13.95
C SER A 294 -11.17 -2.55 13.57
N GLN A 295 -10.77 -1.79 12.55
CA GLN A 295 -11.54 -0.61 12.13
C GLN A 295 -12.94 -1.00 11.65
N PRO A 296 -13.99 -0.32 12.14
CA PRO A 296 -15.35 -0.53 11.65
C PRO A 296 -15.47 -0.10 10.19
N GLY A 297 -16.48 -0.60 9.51
CA GLY A 297 -16.81 -0.13 8.17
C GLY A 297 -17.22 1.34 8.18
N ARG A 298 -16.87 2.05 7.12
CA ARG A 298 -17.16 3.48 6.97
C ARG A 298 -18.62 3.69 6.57
N ASN A 299 -19.27 4.72 7.12
CA ASN A 299 -20.63 5.12 6.76
C ASN A 299 -21.68 4.01 6.87
N GLY A 300 -21.58 3.13 7.89
CA GLY A 300 -22.53 2.04 8.09
C GLY A 300 -22.37 0.87 7.10
N GLN A 301 -21.32 0.90 6.27
CA GLN A 301 -20.94 -0.25 5.44
C GLN A 301 -20.20 -1.29 6.30
N ASP A 302 -20.31 -2.55 5.89
CA ASP A 302 -19.54 -3.62 6.49
C ASP A 302 -18.02 -3.35 6.37
N SER A 303 -17.28 -3.64 7.44
CA SER A 303 -15.82 -3.55 7.40
C SER A 303 -15.25 -4.30 6.19
N HIS A 304 -14.24 -3.70 5.56
CA HIS A 304 -13.45 -4.36 4.53
C HIS A 304 -12.65 -5.54 5.09
N TRP A 305 -12.26 -5.45 6.34
CA TRP A 305 -11.46 -6.47 7.02
C TRP A 305 -12.31 -7.67 7.42
N LEU A 306 -11.69 -8.85 7.46
CA LEU A 306 -12.36 -10.04 7.96
C LEU A 306 -12.48 -9.98 9.48
N PRO A 307 -13.62 -10.38 10.04
CA PRO A 307 -13.76 -10.50 11.49
C PRO A 307 -12.86 -11.63 12.03
N HIS A 308 -12.33 -11.46 13.23
CA HIS A 308 -11.60 -12.51 13.99
C HIS A 308 -10.32 -13.03 13.30
N ILE A 309 -9.45 -12.13 12.84
CA ILE A 309 -8.14 -12.52 12.35
C ILE A 309 -7.30 -13.01 13.53
N SER A 310 -6.78 -14.25 13.42
CA SER A 310 -5.98 -14.83 14.50
C SER A 310 -4.58 -14.21 14.56
N ASP A 311 -4.07 -14.03 15.77
CA ASP A 311 -2.70 -13.57 15.99
C ASP A 311 -1.67 -14.50 15.34
N ASP A 312 -1.93 -15.81 15.33
CA ASP A 312 -1.07 -16.81 14.68
C ASP A 312 -0.92 -16.56 13.17
N LEU A 313 -2.00 -16.10 12.52
CA LEU A 313 -1.90 -15.74 11.09
C LEU A 313 -1.02 -14.49 10.91
N LEU A 314 -1.22 -13.45 11.72
CA LEU A 314 -0.39 -12.24 11.63
C LEU A 314 1.08 -12.55 11.93
N LEU A 315 1.37 -13.40 12.91
CA LEU A 315 2.72 -13.80 13.26
C LEU A 315 3.43 -14.59 12.14
N LYS A 316 2.69 -15.28 11.26
CA LYS A 316 3.27 -15.85 10.03
C LYS A 316 3.84 -14.79 9.09
N GLY A 317 3.30 -13.56 9.13
CA GLY A 317 3.82 -12.41 8.41
C GLY A 317 5.18 -11.89 8.92
N ARG A 318 5.67 -12.36 10.08
CA ARG A 318 7.03 -12.06 10.58
C ARG A 318 8.11 -12.81 9.79
N ILE A 319 7.76 -13.92 9.17
CA ILE A 319 8.69 -14.72 8.36
C ILE A 319 8.93 -13.97 7.06
N GLU A 320 10.10 -13.43 6.97
CA GLU A 320 10.54 -12.72 5.81
C GLU A 320 11.14 -13.68 4.78
N GLU A 321 10.63 -13.63 3.57
CA GLU A 321 11.27 -14.28 2.44
C GLU A 321 12.53 -13.49 2.04
N ASP A 322 13.55 -14.17 1.53
CA ASP A 322 14.92 -13.79 1.13
C ASP A 322 15.18 -12.42 0.41
N ARG A 323 14.30 -11.46 0.50
CA ARG A 323 14.50 -10.11 -0.06
C ARG A 323 15.31 -9.18 0.84
N ALA A 324 15.71 -9.68 2.00
CA ALA A 324 16.52 -8.97 2.97
C ALA A 324 17.86 -8.47 2.40
N GLY A 325 18.44 -9.18 1.41
CA GLY A 325 19.74 -8.83 0.84
C GLY A 325 19.79 -7.45 0.19
N ALA A 326 18.90 -7.17 -0.78
CA ALA A 326 18.84 -5.88 -1.45
C ALA A 326 18.48 -4.75 -0.47
N ARG A 327 17.54 -5.01 0.43
CA ARG A 327 17.12 -4.07 1.46
C ARG A 327 18.23 -3.73 2.43
N ARG A 328 18.99 -4.70 2.94
CA ARG A 328 20.16 -4.45 3.79
C ARG A 328 21.16 -3.52 3.13
N VAL A 329 21.44 -3.75 1.84
CA VAL A 329 22.37 -2.88 1.11
C VAL A 329 21.80 -1.48 0.97
N ARG A 330 20.49 -1.35 0.66
CA ARG A 330 19.82 -0.05 0.60
C ARG A 330 19.88 0.70 1.94
N GLU A 331 19.73 -0.01 3.03
CA GLU A 331 19.73 0.54 4.40
C GLU A 331 21.15 0.75 5.00
N GLY A 332 22.18 0.48 4.23
CA GLY A 332 23.56 0.73 4.67
C GLY A 332 24.20 -0.40 5.46
N GLY A 333 23.74 -1.62 5.31
CA GLY A 333 24.30 -2.84 5.90
C GLY A 333 23.55 -3.42 7.09
N GLY A 334 22.61 -2.69 7.69
CA GLY A 334 21.65 -3.20 8.68
C GLY A 334 20.32 -3.59 8.03
N ASP A 335 19.56 -4.40 8.70
CA ASP A 335 18.16 -4.66 8.36
C ASP A 335 17.27 -4.12 9.47
N ARG A 336 16.76 -2.90 9.29
CA ARG A 336 15.94 -2.21 10.30
C ARG A 336 14.75 -3.06 10.78
N TYR A 337 14.22 -3.87 9.88
CA TYR A 337 13.04 -4.68 10.20
C TYR A 337 13.41 -5.97 10.95
N GLN A 338 14.63 -6.47 10.79
CA GLN A 338 15.13 -7.60 11.57
C GLN A 338 15.73 -7.16 12.91
N ASP A 339 16.45 -6.04 12.90
CA ASP A 339 17.08 -5.49 14.11
C ASP A 339 16.01 -4.91 15.07
N ALA A 340 14.87 -4.48 14.52
CA ALA A 340 13.72 -3.99 15.28
C ALA A 340 12.81 -5.10 15.82
N LYS A 341 13.28 -6.35 15.91
CA LYS A 341 12.52 -7.43 16.56
C LYS A 341 12.37 -7.14 18.05
N ALA A 342 11.35 -6.36 18.35
CA ALA A 342 10.90 -6.16 19.71
C ALA A 342 9.85 -7.22 20.03
N PRO A 343 9.87 -7.85 21.22
CA PRO A 343 8.83 -8.79 21.59
C PRO A 343 7.49 -8.07 21.74
N GLY A 344 6.44 -8.69 21.21
CA GLY A 344 5.06 -8.22 21.43
C GLY A 344 4.58 -7.18 20.41
N ALA A 345 3.97 -6.10 20.92
CA ALA A 345 3.21 -5.12 20.09
C ALA A 345 4.05 -4.40 19.02
N LEU A 346 5.35 -4.24 19.24
CA LEU A 346 6.26 -3.57 18.31
C LEU A 346 6.86 -4.49 17.24
N ASP A 347 6.50 -5.77 17.24
CA ASP A 347 6.92 -6.68 16.18
C ASP A 347 6.42 -6.21 14.82
N ILE A 348 7.26 -6.39 13.81
CA ILE A 348 6.91 -6.03 12.43
C ILE A 348 6.35 -7.25 11.72
N VAL A 349 5.17 -7.06 11.15
CA VAL A 349 4.50 -8.02 10.28
C VAL A 349 4.42 -7.48 8.85
N TRP A 350 4.55 -8.37 7.88
CA TRP A 350 4.44 -8.02 6.47
C TRP A 350 3.05 -8.36 5.98
N LEU A 351 2.26 -7.33 5.75
CA LEU A 351 0.98 -7.45 5.09
C LEU A 351 1.17 -7.31 3.58
N GLN A 352 0.33 -7.98 2.82
CA GLN A 352 0.41 -7.97 1.37
C GLN A 352 -0.91 -7.53 0.76
N GLU A 353 -0.87 -6.47 -0.02
CA GLU A 353 -1.96 -6.02 -0.86
C GLU A 353 -1.84 -6.66 -2.23
N ASN A 354 -2.92 -7.29 -2.70
CA ASN A 354 -2.91 -8.11 -3.90
C ASN A 354 -3.93 -7.64 -4.91
N PHE A 355 -3.53 -7.66 -6.17
CA PHE A 355 -4.37 -7.47 -7.34
C PHE A 355 -4.18 -8.67 -8.26
N VAL A 356 -5.25 -9.37 -8.58
CA VAL A 356 -5.20 -10.60 -9.39
C VAL A 356 -6.29 -10.54 -10.46
N ARG A 357 -5.88 -10.67 -11.72
CA ARG A 357 -6.82 -10.69 -12.85
C ARG A 357 -7.20 -12.12 -13.18
N VAL A 358 -8.48 -12.42 -13.07
CA VAL A 358 -9.07 -13.72 -13.37
C VAL A 358 -10.32 -13.53 -14.22
N ALA A 359 -10.43 -14.28 -15.30
CA ALA A 359 -11.58 -14.23 -16.22
C ALA A 359 -11.96 -12.81 -16.68
N GLY A 360 -10.97 -11.95 -16.89
CA GLY A 360 -11.18 -10.57 -17.32
C GLY A 360 -11.53 -9.58 -16.22
N LYS A 361 -11.74 -10.03 -14.99
CA LYS A 361 -12.00 -9.19 -13.82
C LYS A 361 -10.77 -9.07 -12.97
N ASP A 362 -10.55 -7.90 -12.39
CA ASP A 362 -9.43 -7.61 -11.49
C ASP A 362 -9.94 -7.61 -10.05
N TYR A 363 -9.38 -8.50 -9.22
CA TYR A 363 -9.76 -8.70 -7.82
C TYR A 363 -8.70 -8.11 -6.90
N HIS A 364 -9.17 -7.41 -5.88
CA HIS A 364 -8.35 -6.81 -4.83
C HIS A 364 -8.64 -7.47 -3.48
N PHE A 365 -7.58 -7.77 -2.74
CA PHE A 365 -7.65 -8.27 -1.37
C PHE A 365 -6.32 -8.13 -0.65
N TRP A 366 -6.40 -8.13 0.68
CA TRP A 366 -5.22 -8.18 1.54
C TRP A 366 -5.02 -9.56 2.12
N SER A 367 -3.76 -9.95 2.27
CA SER A 367 -3.37 -11.25 2.82
C SER A 367 -2.08 -11.17 3.64
N VAL A 368 -1.83 -12.19 4.44
CA VAL A 368 -0.51 -12.44 5.02
C VAL A 368 0.21 -13.41 4.09
N GLY A 369 0.90 -12.86 3.08
CA GLY A 369 1.51 -13.66 2.03
C GLY A 369 0.53 -14.66 1.41
N ARG A 370 0.92 -15.93 1.35
CA ARG A 370 0.09 -17.05 0.89
C ARG A 370 -0.68 -17.77 2.01
N TRP A 371 -0.56 -17.29 3.26
CA TRP A 371 -1.03 -18.03 4.42
C TRP A 371 -2.51 -17.83 4.74
N GLY A 372 -3.06 -16.67 4.41
CA GLY A 372 -4.47 -16.42 4.66
C GLY A 372 -4.89 -15.00 4.27
N PHE A 373 -6.19 -14.87 4.02
CA PHE A 373 -6.81 -13.56 3.80
C PHE A 373 -6.96 -12.79 5.11
N ILE A 374 -6.83 -11.48 5.03
CA ILE A 374 -7.13 -10.56 6.12
C ILE A 374 -8.23 -9.57 5.74
N SER A 375 -8.61 -9.53 4.47
CA SER A 375 -9.71 -8.73 3.96
C SER A 375 -10.70 -9.56 3.13
N LYS A 376 -11.89 -9.01 2.93
CA LYS A 376 -12.84 -9.51 1.93
C LYS A 376 -12.24 -9.34 0.54
N VAL A 377 -12.54 -10.26 -0.37
CA VAL A 377 -12.19 -10.13 -1.79
C VAL A 377 -13.21 -9.23 -2.48
N ARG A 378 -12.76 -8.22 -3.22
CA ARG A 378 -13.61 -7.30 -3.97
C ARG A 378 -13.05 -7.13 -5.38
N GLU A 379 -13.88 -6.74 -6.33
CA GLU A 379 -13.38 -6.25 -7.62
C GLU A 379 -12.66 -4.91 -7.40
N THR A 380 -11.60 -4.63 -8.17
CA THR A 380 -10.75 -3.44 -7.98
C THR A 380 -11.56 -2.14 -8.05
N HIS A 381 -12.55 -2.05 -8.94
CA HIS A 381 -13.43 -0.88 -9.03
C HIS A 381 -14.32 -0.66 -7.80
N GLN A 382 -14.59 -1.71 -7.02
CA GLN A 382 -15.33 -1.60 -5.75
C GLN A 382 -14.42 -1.21 -4.59
N ALA A 383 -13.15 -1.64 -4.66
CA ALA A 383 -12.16 -1.31 -3.65
C ALA A 383 -11.64 0.12 -3.80
N TYR A 384 -11.47 0.56 -5.03
CA TYR A 384 -10.93 1.86 -5.42
C TYR A 384 -11.82 2.52 -6.50
N PRO A 385 -13.02 2.99 -6.14
CA PRO A 385 -13.95 3.57 -7.09
C PRO A 385 -13.42 4.84 -7.76
N GLU A 386 -12.53 5.57 -7.10
CA GLU A 386 -11.89 6.78 -7.57
C GLU A 386 -10.92 6.57 -8.75
N PHE A 387 -10.49 5.32 -9.00
CA PHE A 387 -9.56 4.97 -10.09
C PHE A 387 -10.23 4.27 -11.28
N ASP A 388 -11.55 4.27 -11.34
CA ASP A 388 -12.34 3.69 -12.46
C ASP A 388 -11.94 2.23 -12.81
N GLY A 389 -11.60 1.44 -11.78
CA GLY A 389 -11.19 0.05 -11.91
C GLY A 389 -9.71 -0.16 -12.20
N GLU A 390 -8.92 0.89 -12.30
CA GLU A 390 -7.46 0.79 -12.34
C GLU A 390 -6.88 0.53 -10.94
N ARG A 391 -5.71 -0.09 -10.90
CA ARG A 391 -4.97 -0.31 -9.66
C ARG A 391 -4.36 1.01 -9.19
N PRO A 392 -4.40 1.35 -7.89
CA PRO A 392 -3.89 2.63 -7.37
C PRO A 392 -2.36 2.71 -7.35
N TYR A 393 -1.70 1.97 -8.21
CA TYR A 393 -0.26 1.89 -8.33
C TYR A 393 0.21 2.30 -9.72
N THR A 394 1.25 3.12 -9.74
CA THR A 394 1.91 3.53 -10.98
C THR A 394 3.39 3.16 -10.94
N MET A 395 3.90 2.66 -12.05
CA MET A 395 5.31 2.36 -12.22
C MET A 395 5.93 3.34 -13.22
N GLY A 396 6.85 4.17 -12.74
CA GLY A 396 7.65 5.08 -13.54
C GLY A 396 8.98 4.46 -13.94
N LEU A 397 9.47 4.76 -15.13
CA LEU A 397 10.73 4.26 -15.69
C LEU A 397 11.71 5.43 -15.88
N SER A 398 12.97 5.27 -15.47
CA SER A 398 14.02 6.28 -15.74
C SER A 398 14.55 6.21 -17.17
N VAL A 399 14.56 5.02 -17.75
CA VAL A 399 14.98 4.74 -19.13
C VAL A 399 13.98 3.79 -19.74
N VAL A 400 13.54 4.07 -20.96
CA VAL A 400 12.66 3.17 -21.70
C VAL A 400 13.51 2.09 -22.35
N ASP A 401 13.33 0.84 -21.93
CA ASP A 401 13.95 -0.35 -22.53
C ASP A 401 12.82 -1.28 -23.00
N PRO A 402 12.45 -1.23 -24.30
CA PRO A 402 11.33 -2.01 -24.80
C PRO A 402 11.48 -3.50 -24.51
N HIS A 403 10.35 -4.14 -24.26
CA HIS A 403 10.24 -5.58 -23.99
C HIS A 403 10.85 -6.06 -22.65
N ARG A 404 11.17 -5.11 -21.76
CA ARG A 404 11.61 -5.42 -20.39
C ARG A 404 10.68 -4.78 -19.37
N VAL A 405 10.22 -5.57 -18.41
CA VAL A 405 9.42 -5.06 -17.29
C VAL A 405 10.30 -4.21 -16.38
N PHE A 406 11.54 -4.63 -16.15
CA PHE A 406 12.53 -3.88 -15.40
C PHE A 406 13.68 -3.47 -16.33
N PRO A 407 13.74 -2.20 -16.73
CA PRO A 407 14.84 -1.68 -17.54
C PRO A 407 16.13 -1.59 -16.70
N MET A 408 17.26 -1.49 -17.39
CA MET A 408 18.53 -1.24 -16.74
C MET A 408 18.55 0.17 -16.15
N SER A 409 18.97 0.31 -14.90
CA SER A 409 19.09 1.63 -14.28
C SER A 409 20.24 2.46 -14.90
N PRO A 410 20.14 3.79 -14.92
CA PRO A 410 21.24 4.66 -15.32
C PRO A 410 22.52 4.38 -14.54
N VAL A 411 22.40 4.15 -13.22
CA VAL A 411 23.55 3.80 -12.38
C VAL A 411 24.20 2.49 -12.79
N ALA A 412 23.41 1.48 -13.17
CA ALA A 412 23.94 0.21 -13.64
C ALA A 412 24.72 0.37 -14.96
N SER A 413 24.31 1.26 -15.85
CA SER A 413 25.01 1.55 -17.11
C SER A 413 26.35 2.26 -16.89
N TRP A 414 26.50 3.04 -15.82
CA TRP A 414 27.76 3.74 -15.49
C TRP A 414 28.72 2.91 -14.66
N GLN A 415 28.31 1.76 -14.20
CA GLN A 415 29.06 0.91 -13.28
C GLN A 415 30.45 0.49 -13.79
N PRO A 416 30.63 0.11 -15.11
CA PRO A 416 31.94 -0.20 -15.64
C PRO A 416 32.94 0.96 -15.48
N LEU A 417 32.50 2.19 -15.77
CA LEU A 417 33.32 3.39 -15.61
C LEU A 417 33.70 3.64 -14.15
N GLN A 418 32.74 3.42 -13.24
CA GLN A 418 33.02 3.55 -11.79
C GLN A 418 34.05 2.52 -11.32
N LEU A 419 34.03 1.30 -11.88
CA LEU A 419 34.98 0.25 -11.53
C LEU A 419 36.41 0.52 -12.07
N GLU A 420 36.52 1.14 -13.22
CA GLU A 420 37.83 1.55 -13.77
C GLU A 420 38.48 2.68 -12.97
N LEU A 421 37.66 3.57 -12.41
CA LEU A 421 38.13 4.70 -11.61
C LEU A 421 38.58 4.32 -10.19
N ASN A 422 38.12 3.18 -9.69
CA ASN A 422 38.45 2.67 -8.37
C ASN A 422 39.52 1.58 -8.44
#